data_f5ed318b5ed331b3916e1d46345b65b6
#
_entry.id   f5ed318b5ed331b3916e1d46345b65b6
#
_cell.length_a   1.000
_cell.length_b   1.000
_cell.length_c   1.000
_cell.angle_alpha   90.00
_cell.angle_beta   90.00
_cell.angle_gamma   90.00
#
_symmetry.space_group_name_H-M   'P 1'
#
loop_
_entity.id
_entity.type
_entity.pdbx_description
1 polymer ?
#
loop_
_entity_poly.entity_id
_entity_poly.type
_entity_poly.pdbx_seq_one_letter_code
_entity_poly.pdbx_strand_id
1 'polypeptide(L)'
;MTTDNEQGTVMGVAQRFVQAAEELHLSGGQLYRNGIVANEQVLSKIKNGWQKPQKKSIELFCKKYNVSAAWLYTGEGDMFLGGIKPFEQHVKTDNDKLLYNTDFESCLDSSGQPVICGTEVPVSFPMAGDFDFMCFNNGNSLAPVIMPGDFIALKKLTSWKTYIPGDIICVVITNEYKMLRKVSVTQDNDDSITFTQMVDGKPIESKIPKDIIIEIYKVVGNYRRQ
;
A
#
# COMPACT_ATOMS: atom_id res chain seq x y z
N MET A 1 5.10 20.60 49.67
CA MET A 1 5.79 19.43 49.10
C MET A 1 4.78 18.60 48.27
N THR A 2 4.33 19.04 47.11
CA THR A 2 3.40 18.26 46.27
C THR A 2 3.41 18.73 44.80
N THR A 3 4.50 19.31 44.31
CA THR A 3 4.57 19.82 42.92
C THR A 3 5.46 19.01 41.98
N ASP A 4 6.27 18.07 42.51
CA ASP A 4 7.23 17.36 41.65
C ASP A 4 6.68 16.12 40.93
N ASN A 5 5.53 15.57 41.42
CA ASN A 5 4.99 14.34 40.86
C ASN A 5 4.13 14.58 39.58
N GLU A 6 3.51 15.74 39.41
CA GLU A 6 2.70 16.05 38.20
C GLU A 6 3.56 16.43 37.00
N GLN A 7 4.69 17.10 37.22
CA GLN A 7 5.60 17.46 36.14
C GLN A 7 6.33 16.22 35.58
N GLY A 8 6.69 15.28 36.42
CA GLY A 8 7.32 14.02 36.01
C GLY A 8 6.40 13.15 35.12
N THR A 9 5.12 13.07 35.46
CA THR A 9 4.13 12.27 34.70
C THR A 9 3.83 12.88 33.33
N VAL A 10 3.74 14.20 33.25
CA VAL A 10 3.43 14.89 31.97
C VAL A 10 4.64 14.88 31.03
N MET A 11 5.86 15.06 31.54
CA MET A 11 7.12 14.89 30.79
C MET A 11 7.24 13.45 30.26
N GLY A 12 6.89 12.48 31.10
CA GLY A 12 6.89 11.06 30.72
C GLY A 12 6.00 10.73 29.51
N VAL A 13 4.79 11.27 29.43
CA VAL A 13 3.89 11.04 28.28
C VAL A 13 4.49 11.62 26.98
N ALA A 14 5.04 12.83 27.03
CA ALA A 14 5.67 13.45 25.87
C ALA A 14 6.87 12.65 25.37
N GLN A 15 7.72 12.20 26.28
CA GLN A 15 8.88 11.36 25.96
C GLN A 15 8.46 10.02 25.36
N ARG A 16 7.46 9.35 25.93
CA ARG A 16 6.95 8.08 25.41
C ARG A 16 6.26 8.24 24.07
N PHE A 17 5.57 9.36 23.83
CA PHE A 17 5.01 9.67 22.51
C PHE A 17 6.11 9.80 21.45
N VAL A 18 7.20 10.52 21.76
CA VAL A 18 8.38 10.64 20.88
C VAL A 18 9.05 9.29 20.72
N GLN A 19 9.27 8.56 21.78
CA GLN A 19 9.88 7.22 21.76
C GLN A 19 9.09 6.27 20.84
N ALA A 20 7.76 6.23 20.98
CA ALA A 20 6.93 5.39 20.11
C ALA A 20 6.97 5.85 18.65
N ALA A 21 7.03 7.15 18.38
CA ALA A 21 7.17 7.68 17.03
C ALA A 21 8.55 7.33 16.41
N GLU A 22 9.62 7.41 17.21
CA GLU A 22 10.97 7.02 16.80
C GLU A 22 11.06 5.50 16.56
N GLU A 23 10.47 4.71 17.44
CA GLU A 23 10.43 3.25 17.32
C GLU A 23 9.67 2.79 16.06
N LEU A 24 8.67 3.59 15.62
CA LEU A 24 7.91 3.41 14.40
C LEU A 24 8.54 4.12 13.19
N HIS A 25 9.72 4.71 13.35
CA HIS A 25 10.42 5.48 12.31
C HIS A 25 9.57 6.59 11.68
N LEU A 26 8.65 7.19 12.46
CA LEU A 26 7.73 8.22 11.98
C LEU A 26 8.33 9.62 12.09
N SER A 27 8.39 10.32 10.98
CA SER A 27 8.73 11.74 10.93
C SER A 27 7.53 12.63 11.27
N GLY A 28 7.80 13.89 11.65
CA GLY A 28 6.75 14.88 11.87
C GLY A 28 5.86 15.11 10.63
N GLY A 29 6.44 15.04 9.43
CA GLY A 29 5.70 15.13 8.17
C GLY A 29 4.75 13.93 7.94
N GLN A 30 5.15 12.72 8.32
CA GLN A 30 4.29 11.55 8.27
C GLN A 30 3.14 11.64 9.29
N LEU A 31 3.43 12.07 10.52
CA LEU A 31 2.40 12.29 11.54
C LEU A 31 1.38 13.37 11.11
N TYR A 32 1.84 14.43 10.45
CA TYR A 32 0.98 15.48 9.89
C TYR A 32 0.10 14.96 8.76
N ARG A 33 0.68 14.32 7.74
CA ARG A 33 -0.09 13.72 6.64
C ARG A 33 -1.11 12.69 7.11
N ASN A 34 -0.80 11.99 8.19
CA ASN A 34 -1.68 11.02 8.83
C ASN A 34 -2.73 11.64 9.77
N GLY A 35 -2.80 12.96 9.87
CA GLY A 35 -3.78 13.67 10.68
C GLY A 35 -3.58 13.55 12.20
N ILE A 36 -2.41 13.07 12.65
CA ILE A 36 -2.10 12.87 14.07
C ILE A 36 -1.73 14.22 14.72
N VAL A 37 -0.96 15.04 14.01
CA VAL A 37 -0.50 16.34 14.48
C VAL A 37 -0.92 17.46 13.52
N ALA A 38 -1.00 18.70 14.04
CA ALA A 38 -1.49 19.85 13.28
C ALA A 38 -0.52 20.37 12.22
N ASN A 39 0.77 20.11 12.36
CA ASN A 39 1.81 20.44 11.36
C ASN A 39 3.07 19.60 11.61
N GLU A 40 3.97 19.61 10.63
CA GLU A 40 5.19 18.79 10.63
C GLU A 40 6.17 19.09 11.78
N GLN A 41 6.13 20.31 12.32
CA GLN A 41 7.07 20.74 13.37
C GLN A 41 6.65 20.30 14.78
N VAL A 42 5.41 19.81 14.96
CA VAL A 42 4.87 19.45 16.28
C VAL A 42 5.71 18.37 16.95
N LEU A 43 6.14 17.32 16.21
CA LEU A 43 6.96 16.26 16.80
C LEU A 43 8.29 16.80 17.35
N SER A 44 8.97 17.67 16.59
CA SER A 44 10.22 18.30 17.04
C SER A 44 9.99 19.21 18.25
N LYS A 45 8.85 19.94 18.31
CA LYS A 45 8.49 20.78 19.47
C LYS A 45 8.24 19.93 20.72
N ILE A 46 7.59 18.77 20.56
CA ILE A 46 7.36 17.82 21.65
C ILE A 46 8.72 17.24 22.12
N LYS A 47 9.57 16.81 21.20
CA LYS A 47 10.91 16.28 21.47
C LYS A 47 11.78 17.25 22.27
N ASN A 48 11.72 18.54 21.92
CA ASN A 48 12.44 19.62 22.59
C ASN A 48 11.77 20.13 23.89
N GLY A 49 10.65 19.54 24.29
CA GLY A 49 9.92 19.95 25.50
C GLY A 49 9.15 21.27 25.37
N TRP A 50 9.05 21.84 24.17
CA TRP A 50 8.36 23.12 23.93
C TRP A 50 6.84 22.99 23.80
N GLN A 51 6.36 21.77 23.58
CA GLN A 51 4.94 21.50 23.41
C GLN A 51 4.61 20.10 23.96
N LYS A 52 3.42 19.95 24.52
CA LYS A 52 2.87 18.65 24.94
C LYS A 52 2.02 18.06 23.82
N PRO A 53 1.99 16.72 23.65
CA PRO A 53 1.08 16.08 22.72
C PRO A 53 -0.36 16.33 23.18
N GLN A 54 -1.25 16.71 22.25
CA GLN A 54 -2.67 16.90 22.54
C GLN A 54 -3.35 15.53 22.76
N LYS A 55 -4.37 15.49 23.63
CA LYS A 55 -5.13 14.28 23.90
C LYS A 55 -5.65 13.61 22.62
N LYS A 56 -6.22 14.41 21.70
CA LYS A 56 -6.70 13.93 20.40
C LYS A 56 -5.58 13.32 19.56
N SER A 57 -4.39 13.92 19.57
CA SER A 57 -3.21 13.37 18.87
C SER A 57 -2.78 12.03 19.44
N ILE A 58 -2.81 11.89 20.76
CA ILE A 58 -2.50 10.63 21.45
C ILE A 58 -3.51 9.54 21.06
N GLU A 59 -4.82 9.84 21.14
CA GLU A 59 -5.88 8.89 20.80
C GLU A 59 -5.78 8.40 19.36
N LEU A 60 -5.57 9.33 18.41
CA LEU A 60 -5.39 8.99 16.99
C LEU A 60 -4.10 8.18 16.77
N PHE A 61 -3.02 8.54 17.45
CA PHE A 61 -1.74 7.85 17.37
C PHE A 61 -1.86 6.40 17.86
N CYS A 62 -2.44 6.20 19.07
CA CYS A 62 -2.67 4.88 19.64
C CYS A 62 -3.54 4.01 18.72
N LYS A 63 -4.63 4.58 18.19
CA LYS A 63 -5.55 3.86 17.31
C LYS A 63 -4.90 3.48 15.99
N LYS A 64 -4.14 4.40 15.38
CA LYS A 64 -3.56 4.19 14.05
C LYS A 64 -2.36 3.27 14.06
N TYR A 65 -1.53 3.34 15.11
CA TYR A 65 -0.27 2.62 15.19
C TYR A 65 -0.25 1.53 16.27
N ASN A 66 -1.42 1.09 16.74
CA ASN A 66 -1.55 0.01 17.74
C ASN A 66 -0.70 0.24 19.01
N VAL A 67 -0.43 1.51 19.35
CA VAL A 67 0.31 1.87 20.55
C VAL A 67 -0.61 1.75 21.78
N SER A 68 -0.11 1.14 22.84
CA SER A 68 -0.85 1.01 24.09
C SER A 68 -1.03 2.38 24.77
N ALA A 69 -2.28 2.81 24.92
CA ALA A 69 -2.57 4.02 25.66
C ALA A 69 -2.14 3.89 27.13
N ALA A 70 -2.30 2.71 27.76
CA ALA A 70 -1.84 2.45 29.12
C ALA A 70 -0.33 2.68 29.22
N TRP A 71 0.46 2.05 28.37
CA TRP A 71 1.90 2.27 28.34
C TRP A 71 2.26 3.74 28.09
N LEU A 72 1.59 4.41 27.17
CA LEU A 72 1.89 5.80 26.83
C LEU A 72 1.63 6.75 28.02
N TYR A 73 0.59 6.51 28.80
CA TYR A 73 0.26 7.32 29.98
C TYR A 73 1.05 6.92 31.23
N THR A 74 1.21 5.62 31.51
CA THR A 74 1.79 5.12 32.75
C THR A 74 3.24 4.66 32.61
N GLY A 75 3.64 4.19 31.44
CA GLY A 75 4.91 3.51 31.18
C GLY A 75 4.89 2.02 31.53
N GLU A 76 3.77 1.50 31.97
CA GLU A 76 3.61 0.09 32.34
C GLU A 76 3.06 -0.76 31.20
N GLY A 77 3.52 -2.01 31.10
CA GLY A 77 3.15 -2.95 30.06
C GLY A 77 3.90 -2.75 28.75
N ASP A 78 3.41 -3.40 27.70
CA ASP A 78 4.03 -3.33 26.37
C ASP A 78 3.67 -2.03 25.65
N MET A 79 4.63 -1.48 24.93
CA MET A 79 4.45 -0.27 24.09
C MET A 79 3.35 -0.49 23.04
N PHE A 80 3.24 -1.69 22.48
CA PHE A 80 2.26 -2.04 21.47
C PHE A 80 1.24 -3.03 22.01
N LEU A 81 -0.03 -2.86 21.62
CA LEU A 81 -1.11 -3.75 22.06
C LEU A 81 -0.84 -5.19 21.62
N GLY A 82 -0.90 -6.12 22.58
CA GLY A 82 -0.61 -7.53 22.32
C GLY A 82 0.89 -7.86 22.19
N GLY A 83 1.79 -6.95 22.57
CA GLY A 83 3.24 -7.13 22.42
C GLY A 83 3.71 -7.18 20.96
N ILE A 84 2.81 -6.95 20.02
CA ILE A 84 3.11 -6.99 18.58
C ILE A 84 3.39 -5.56 18.13
N LYS A 85 4.66 -5.30 17.78
CA LYS A 85 5.05 -4.07 17.11
C LYS A 85 4.19 -3.95 15.82
N PRO A 86 3.48 -2.83 15.60
CA PRO A 86 2.89 -2.60 14.28
C PRO A 86 4.03 -2.74 13.29
N PHE A 87 3.77 -3.48 12.25
CA PHE A 87 4.74 -3.86 11.23
C PHE A 87 5.78 -2.76 11.02
N GLU A 88 7.07 -3.10 11.19
CA GLU A 88 8.14 -2.16 10.88
C GLU A 88 7.89 -1.65 9.47
N GLN A 89 7.59 -0.35 9.35
CA GLN A 89 7.70 0.29 8.04
C GLN A 89 9.18 0.16 7.69
N HIS A 90 9.52 -0.88 6.94
CA HIS A 90 10.84 -0.97 6.35
C HIS A 90 11.13 0.40 5.73
N VAL A 91 12.22 1.01 6.17
CA VAL A 91 12.79 2.14 5.44
C VAL A 91 12.87 1.64 4.01
N LYS A 92 12.07 2.23 3.09
CA LYS A 92 12.11 1.87 1.68
C LYS A 92 13.56 1.93 1.25
N THR A 93 14.16 0.79 1.08
CA THR A 93 15.36 0.70 0.24
C THR A 93 14.86 0.81 -1.20
N ASP A 94 15.66 1.35 -2.11
CA ASP A 94 15.27 1.49 -3.53
C ASP A 94 14.83 0.18 -4.20
N ASN A 95 14.98 -0.96 -3.52
CA ASN A 95 14.64 -2.29 -3.97
C ASN A 95 13.38 -2.90 -3.31
N ASP A 96 12.75 -2.22 -2.34
CA ASP A 96 11.58 -2.76 -1.67
C ASP A 96 10.34 -2.60 -2.56
N LYS A 97 9.76 -3.74 -2.90
CA LYS A 97 8.50 -3.80 -3.62
C LYS A 97 7.34 -3.74 -2.62
N LEU A 98 6.22 -3.16 -3.01
CA LEU A 98 5.06 -3.01 -2.13
C LEU A 98 4.00 -4.06 -2.46
N LEU A 99 3.48 -4.71 -1.42
CA LEU A 99 2.23 -5.44 -1.46
C LEU A 99 1.11 -4.53 -0.94
N TYR A 100 0.16 -4.23 -1.79
CA TYR A 100 -1.09 -3.57 -1.42
C TYR A 100 -2.07 -4.62 -0.92
N ASN A 101 -2.48 -4.53 0.35
CA ASN A 101 -3.46 -5.44 0.93
C ASN A 101 -4.90 -5.11 0.46
N THR A 102 -5.05 -4.91 -0.83
CA THR A 102 -6.30 -4.60 -1.53
C THR A 102 -6.22 -5.11 -2.97
N ASP A 103 -7.33 -5.07 -3.71
CA ASP A 103 -7.38 -5.47 -5.11
C ASP A 103 -6.82 -4.38 -6.04
N PHE A 104 -6.54 -4.77 -7.30
CA PHE A 104 -5.97 -3.85 -8.29
C PHE A 104 -6.92 -2.71 -8.67
N GLU A 105 -8.22 -2.88 -8.51
CA GLU A 105 -9.20 -1.81 -8.78
C GLU A 105 -9.10 -0.71 -7.74
N SER A 106 -8.85 -1.08 -6.48
CA SER A 106 -8.74 -0.16 -5.34
C SER A 106 -7.34 0.43 -5.16
N CYS A 107 -6.26 -0.32 -5.49
CA CYS A 107 -4.89 0.16 -5.30
C CYS A 107 -4.37 1.07 -6.42
N LEU A 108 -5.13 1.23 -7.49
CA LEU A 108 -4.79 2.13 -8.60
C LEU A 108 -5.77 3.30 -8.66
N ASP A 109 -5.29 4.49 -9.01
CA ASP A 109 -6.16 5.64 -9.27
C ASP A 109 -6.72 5.65 -10.70
N SER A 110 -7.43 6.70 -11.07
CA SER A 110 -7.98 6.87 -12.43
C SER A 110 -6.91 7.12 -13.49
N SER A 111 -5.70 7.53 -13.09
CA SER A 111 -4.54 7.68 -13.99
C SER A 111 -3.71 6.41 -14.09
N GLY A 112 -4.12 5.33 -13.40
CA GLY A 112 -3.43 4.06 -13.35
C GLY A 112 -2.18 4.05 -12.49
N GLN A 113 -2.03 5.02 -11.57
CA GLN A 113 -0.90 5.04 -10.65
C GLN A 113 -1.28 4.38 -9.32
N PRO A 114 -0.33 3.67 -8.66
CA PRO A 114 -0.56 3.11 -7.35
C PRO A 114 -0.90 4.18 -6.31
N VAL A 115 -1.98 3.97 -5.58
CA VAL A 115 -2.44 4.86 -4.50
C VAL A 115 -1.96 4.32 -3.16
N ILE A 116 -1.22 5.13 -2.42
CA ILE A 116 -0.79 4.81 -1.06
C ILE A 116 -1.99 4.97 -0.12
N CYS A 117 -2.56 3.86 0.36
CA CYS A 117 -3.71 3.86 1.26
C CYS A 117 -3.38 3.43 2.70
N GLY A 118 -2.10 3.27 3.03
CA GLY A 118 -1.65 2.92 4.40
C GLY A 118 -1.84 1.44 4.76
N THR A 119 -2.06 0.61 3.75
CA THR A 119 -2.16 -0.86 3.88
C THR A 119 -1.02 -1.57 3.17
N GLU A 120 -0.03 -0.82 2.70
CA GLU A 120 1.13 -1.34 1.99
C GLU A 120 2.05 -2.10 2.94
N VAL A 121 2.46 -3.28 2.51
CA VAL A 121 3.43 -4.13 3.20
C VAL A 121 4.65 -4.29 2.28
N PRO A 122 5.86 -3.93 2.73
CA PRO A 122 7.05 -4.22 1.94
C PRO A 122 7.26 -5.73 1.85
N VAL A 123 7.54 -6.22 0.65
CA VAL A 123 7.74 -7.63 0.39
C VAL A 123 9.00 -7.86 -0.41
N SER A 124 9.71 -8.92 -0.06
CA SER A 124 10.83 -9.43 -0.83
C SER A 124 10.46 -10.84 -1.32
N PHE A 125 10.32 -10.97 -2.62
CA PHE A 125 10.11 -12.27 -3.26
C PHE A 125 11.34 -12.63 -4.09
N PRO A 126 12.23 -13.49 -3.59
CA PRO A 126 13.47 -13.85 -4.29
C PRO A 126 13.25 -14.43 -5.69
N MET A 127 12.06 -14.96 -5.95
CA MET A 127 11.70 -15.63 -7.22
C MET A 127 10.72 -14.81 -8.09
N ALA A 128 10.32 -13.63 -7.68
CA ALA A 128 9.27 -12.86 -8.38
C ALA A 128 9.74 -12.07 -9.59
N GLY A 129 11.02 -12.10 -9.92
CA GLY A 129 11.53 -11.25 -11.00
C GLY A 129 11.37 -9.74 -10.72
N ASP A 130 11.51 -8.92 -11.76
CA ASP A 130 11.33 -7.47 -11.64
C ASP A 130 9.86 -7.09 -11.79
N PHE A 131 9.26 -6.53 -10.72
CA PHE A 131 7.88 -6.03 -10.68
C PHE A 131 7.84 -4.69 -9.91
N ASP A 132 6.77 -3.93 -10.08
CA ASP A 132 6.63 -2.62 -9.43
C ASP A 132 5.90 -2.74 -8.10
N PHE A 133 4.80 -3.49 -8.06
CA PHE A 133 4.02 -3.77 -6.84
C PHE A 133 3.19 -5.05 -6.98
N MET A 134 2.60 -5.48 -5.86
CA MET A 134 1.67 -6.61 -5.79
C MET A 134 0.32 -6.16 -5.21
N CYS A 135 -0.74 -6.83 -5.63
CA CYS A 135 -2.09 -6.63 -5.09
C CYS A 135 -2.92 -7.90 -5.29
N PHE A 136 -4.17 -7.91 -4.79
CA PHE A 136 -5.09 -9.03 -5.00
C PHE A 136 -5.81 -8.94 -6.34
N ASN A 137 -6.18 -10.11 -6.86
CA ASN A 137 -7.21 -10.24 -7.87
C ASN A 137 -8.53 -10.67 -7.21
N ASN A 138 -9.61 -9.91 -7.39
CA ASN A 138 -10.95 -10.28 -6.91
C ASN A 138 -11.84 -10.83 -8.04
N GLY A 139 -11.42 -10.66 -9.30
CA GLY A 139 -12.18 -11.09 -10.47
C GLY A 139 -11.94 -12.55 -10.85
N ASN A 140 -12.87 -13.12 -11.58
CA ASN A 140 -12.81 -14.48 -12.13
C ASN A 140 -12.54 -14.52 -13.64
N SER A 141 -12.24 -13.38 -14.25
CA SER A 141 -12.13 -13.21 -15.71
C SER A 141 -11.03 -14.04 -16.38
N LEU A 142 -10.10 -14.59 -15.62
CA LEU A 142 -9.02 -15.47 -16.10
C LEU A 142 -8.94 -16.78 -15.30
N ALA A 143 -10.01 -17.17 -14.60
CA ALA A 143 -10.07 -18.47 -13.93
C ALA A 143 -9.98 -19.61 -14.96
N PRO A 144 -9.29 -20.73 -14.68
CA PRO A 144 -8.62 -21.07 -13.42
C PRO A 144 -7.14 -20.62 -13.32
N VAL A 145 -6.63 -19.87 -14.29
CA VAL A 145 -5.22 -19.44 -14.33
C VAL A 145 -4.92 -18.47 -13.20
N ILE A 146 -5.76 -17.43 -13.06
CA ILE A 146 -5.74 -16.51 -11.93
C ILE A 146 -7.12 -16.54 -11.28
N MET A 147 -7.18 -16.92 -10.01
CA MET A 147 -8.40 -17.05 -9.24
C MET A 147 -8.68 -15.80 -8.40
N PRO A 148 -9.94 -15.57 -8.01
CA PRO A 148 -10.24 -14.59 -6.96
C PRO A 148 -9.44 -14.91 -5.68
N GLY A 149 -8.79 -13.88 -5.10
CA GLY A 149 -7.93 -14.00 -3.92
C GLY A 149 -6.46 -14.31 -4.21
N ASP A 150 -6.11 -14.60 -5.45
CA ASP A 150 -4.69 -14.73 -5.83
C ASP A 150 -3.99 -13.37 -5.75
N PHE A 151 -2.74 -13.35 -5.27
CA PHE A 151 -1.87 -12.19 -5.38
C PHE A 151 -1.25 -12.14 -6.77
N ILE A 152 -1.27 -10.97 -7.38
CA ILE A 152 -0.63 -10.72 -8.67
C ILE A 152 0.49 -9.69 -8.52
N ALA A 153 1.67 -10.02 -9.08
CA ALA A 153 2.80 -9.11 -9.18
C ALA A 153 2.72 -8.37 -10.52
N LEU A 154 2.72 -7.06 -10.46
CA LEU A 154 2.46 -6.18 -11.59
C LEU A 154 3.70 -5.37 -11.97
N LYS A 155 3.97 -5.31 -13.27
CA LYS A 155 5.01 -4.47 -13.87
C LYS A 155 4.43 -3.58 -14.94
N LYS A 156 4.66 -2.28 -14.84
CA LYS A 156 4.20 -1.30 -15.81
C LYS A 156 4.84 -1.55 -17.19
N LEU A 157 4.02 -1.58 -18.21
CA LEU A 157 4.47 -1.64 -19.60
C LEU A 157 4.57 -0.22 -20.17
N THR A 158 5.77 0.22 -20.54
CA THR A 158 6.00 1.57 -21.08
C THR A 158 5.82 1.64 -22.58
N SER A 159 6.00 0.53 -23.31
CA SER A 159 6.01 0.46 -24.78
C SER A 159 4.72 -0.14 -25.39
N TRP A 160 3.68 -0.37 -24.59
CA TRP A 160 2.47 -1.08 -25.02
C TRP A 160 1.73 -0.40 -26.20
N LYS A 161 1.89 0.91 -26.37
CA LYS A 161 1.29 1.64 -27.49
C LYS A 161 1.88 1.23 -28.83
N THR A 162 3.16 0.89 -28.84
CA THR A 162 3.88 0.50 -30.05
C THR A 162 3.83 -1.01 -30.25
N TYR A 163 4.12 -1.75 -29.19
CA TYR A 163 4.23 -3.20 -29.27
C TYR A 163 3.78 -3.85 -27.96
N ILE A 164 2.96 -4.89 -28.05
CA ILE A 164 2.56 -5.74 -26.93
C ILE A 164 2.59 -7.20 -27.39
N PRO A 165 3.35 -8.07 -26.70
CA PRO A 165 3.42 -9.48 -27.06
C PRO A 165 2.10 -10.19 -26.77
N GLY A 166 1.74 -11.16 -27.60
CA GLY A 166 0.62 -12.07 -27.34
C GLY A 166 0.86 -12.96 -26.12
N ASP A 167 -0.20 -13.59 -25.66
CA ASP A 167 -0.23 -14.52 -24.54
C ASP A 167 0.18 -13.97 -23.16
N ILE A 168 0.47 -12.67 -23.02
CA ILE A 168 0.71 -12.07 -21.72
C ILE A 168 -0.61 -11.74 -21.01
N ILE A 169 -0.59 -11.89 -19.69
CA ILE A 169 -1.68 -11.44 -18.82
C ILE A 169 -1.35 -10.02 -18.33
N CYS A 170 -2.34 -9.15 -18.36
CA CYS A 170 -2.18 -7.76 -17.93
C CYS A 170 -3.42 -7.20 -17.24
N VAL A 171 -3.19 -6.22 -16.37
CA VAL A 171 -4.21 -5.29 -15.90
C VAL A 171 -4.24 -4.12 -16.89
N VAL A 172 -5.38 -3.91 -17.51
CA VAL A 172 -5.65 -2.84 -18.46
C VAL A 172 -6.49 -1.78 -17.78
N ILE A 173 -6.06 -0.53 -17.84
CA ILE A 173 -6.72 0.60 -17.22
C ILE A 173 -7.22 1.53 -18.32
N THR A 174 -8.51 1.78 -18.31
CA THR A 174 -9.19 2.73 -19.20
C THR A 174 -9.79 3.87 -18.37
N ASN A 175 -10.41 4.85 -19.03
CA ASN A 175 -11.10 5.93 -18.32
C ASN A 175 -12.21 5.46 -17.37
N GLU A 176 -12.83 4.30 -17.66
CA GLU A 176 -13.99 3.81 -16.93
C GLU A 176 -13.73 2.50 -16.18
N TYR A 177 -12.80 1.68 -16.67
CA TYR A 177 -12.62 0.30 -16.18
C TYR A 177 -11.17 -0.04 -15.91
N LYS A 178 -10.98 -0.88 -14.91
CA LYS A 178 -9.73 -1.59 -14.63
C LYS A 178 -10.00 -3.08 -14.79
N MET A 179 -9.27 -3.75 -15.66
CA MET A 179 -9.63 -5.09 -16.10
C MET A 179 -8.42 -6.00 -16.15
N LEU A 180 -8.53 -7.21 -15.59
CA LEU A 180 -7.55 -8.27 -15.79
C LEU A 180 -7.88 -9.01 -17.08
N ARG A 181 -6.96 -9.04 -18.04
CA ARG A 181 -7.14 -9.60 -19.39
C ARG A 181 -5.88 -10.32 -19.86
N LYS A 182 -6.06 -11.23 -20.81
CA LYS A 182 -4.98 -11.84 -21.56
C LYS A 182 -4.91 -11.22 -22.95
N VAL A 183 -3.72 -10.86 -23.42
CA VAL A 183 -3.53 -10.43 -24.82
C VAL A 183 -3.65 -11.64 -25.73
N SER A 184 -4.59 -11.64 -26.67
CA SER A 184 -4.89 -12.79 -27.53
C SER A 184 -3.75 -13.11 -28.51
N VAL A 185 -3.24 -12.09 -29.17
CA VAL A 185 -2.17 -12.21 -30.16
C VAL A 185 -1.22 -11.02 -30.05
N THR A 186 0.00 -11.19 -30.52
CA THR A 186 0.96 -10.08 -30.60
C THR A 186 0.38 -8.96 -31.45
N GLN A 187 0.40 -7.74 -30.91
CA GLN A 187 -0.09 -6.54 -31.59
C GLN A 187 1.08 -5.66 -31.97
N ASP A 188 1.12 -5.26 -33.22
CA ASP A 188 2.13 -4.37 -33.78
C ASP A 188 1.43 -3.32 -34.65
N ASN A 189 1.62 -2.05 -34.32
CA ASN A 189 1.09 -0.87 -35.03
C ASN A 189 -0.44 -0.81 -35.26
N ASP A 190 -1.23 -1.66 -34.63
CA ASP A 190 -2.69 -1.58 -34.67
C ASP A 190 -3.24 -0.50 -33.71
N ASP A 191 -4.37 0.12 -34.08
CA ASP A 191 -5.05 1.12 -33.25
C ASP A 191 -5.82 0.51 -32.06
N SER A 192 -5.90 -0.81 -31.99
CA SER A 192 -6.60 -1.55 -30.93
C SER A 192 -5.81 -2.77 -30.49
N ILE A 193 -6.08 -3.23 -29.28
CA ILE A 193 -5.52 -4.48 -28.72
C ILE A 193 -6.64 -5.48 -28.54
N THR A 194 -6.42 -6.72 -29.00
CA THR A 194 -7.37 -7.83 -28.80
C THR A 194 -7.02 -8.57 -27.51
N PHE A 195 -7.97 -8.59 -26.59
CA PHE A 195 -7.87 -9.26 -25.31
C PHE A 195 -8.85 -10.43 -25.18
N THR A 196 -8.46 -11.44 -24.43
CA THR A 196 -9.29 -12.57 -24.06
C THR A 196 -9.64 -12.51 -22.57
N GLN A 197 -10.88 -12.84 -22.25
CA GLN A 197 -11.36 -13.15 -20.91
C GLN A 197 -12.11 -14.47 -20.90
N MET A 198 -12.26 -15.07 -19.72
CA MET A 198 -13.08 -16.27 -19.56
C MET A 198 -14.48 -15.87 -19.04
N VAL A 199 -15.51 -16.33 -19.74
CA VAL A 199 -16.91 -16.18 -19.33
C VAL A 199 -17.56 -17.56 -19.38
N ASP A 200 -18.06 -18.05 -18.26
CA ASP A 200 -18.64 -19.39 -18.12
C ASP A 200 -17.73 -20.51 -18.68
N GLY A 201 -16.44 -20.40 -18.41
CA GLY A 201 -15.42 -21.35 -18.87
C GLY A 201 -15.09 -21.28 -20.37
N LYS A 202 -15.62 -20.30 -21.12
CA LYS A 202 -15.34 -20.09 -22.53
C LYS A 202 -14.49 -18.82 -22.74
N PRO A 203 -13.49 -18.86 -23.63
CA PRO A 203 -12.73 -17.68 -23.99
C PRO A 203 -13.60 -16.76 -24.87
N ILE A 204 -13.67 -15.49 -24.50
CA ILE A 204 -14.32 -14.43 -25.27
C ILE A 204 -13.27 -13.36 -25.58
N GLU A 205 -13.17 -13.01 -26.85
CA GLU A 205 -12.29 -11.93 -27.31
C GLU A 205 -13.03 -10.59 -27.36
N SER A 206 -12.29 -9.53 -27.02
CA SER A 206 -12.75 -8.15 -27.15
C SER A 206 -11.62 -7.27 -27.65
N LYS A 207 -11.93 -6.33 -28.54
CA LYS A 207 -10.97 -5.32 -29.01
C LYS A 207 -11.16 -4.04 -28.22
N ILE A 208 -10.07 -3.52 -27.66
CA ILE A 208 -10.06 -2.26 -26.92
C ILE A 208 -9.18 -1.27 -27.70
N PRO A 209 -9.73 -0.13 -28.13
CA PRO A 209 -8.96 0.92 -28.80
C PRO A 209 -7.84 1.45 -27.89
N LYS A 210 -6.66 1.69 -28.46
CA LYS A 210 -5.50 2.17 -27.68
C LYS A 210 -5.68 3.58 -27.12
N ASP A 211 -6.51 4.39 -27.74
CA ASP A 211 -6.79 5.78 -27.34
C ASP A 211 -7.57 5.89 -26.02
N ILE A 212 -8.37 4.87 -25.67
CA ILE A 212 -9.08 4.83 -24.39
C ILE A 212 -8.27 4.14 -23.27
N ILE A 213 -7.14 3.49 -23.61
CA ILE A 213 -6.27 2.83 -22.64
C ILE A 213 -5.33 3.88 -22.03
N ILE A 214 -5.36 4.01 -20.71
CA ILE A 214 -4.49 4.90 -19.94
C ILE A 214 -3.15 4.21 -19.66
N GLU A 215 -3.21 3.01 -19.07
CA GLU A 215 -2.03 2.25 -18.65
C GLU A 215 -2.26 0.75 -18.79
N ILE A 216 -1.15 0.02 -18.96
CA ILE A 216 -1.14 -1.44 -18.92
C ILE A 216 -0.04 -1.91 -17.96
N TYR A 217 -0.41 -2.82 -17.05
CA TYR A 217 0.52 -3.53 -16.19
C TYR A 217 0.54 -5.01 -16.56
N LYS A 218 1.72 -5.53 -16.90
CA LYS A 218 1.93 -6.97 -17.11
C LYS A 218 1.88 -7.70 -15.77
N VAL A 219 1.18 -8.81 -15.69
CA VAL A 219 1.29 -9.77 -14.60
C VAL A 219 2.56 -10.59 -14.83
N VAL A 220 3.53 -10.44 -13.94
CA VAL A 220 4.82 -11.15 -14.00
C VAL A 220 4.89 -12.34 -13.05
N GLY A 221 3.91 -12.47 -12.15
CA GLY A 221 3.74 -13.60 -11.26
C GLY A 221 2.36 -13.59 -10.63
N ASN A 222 1.85 -14.79 -10.30
CA ASN A 222 0.67 -14.94 -9.46
C ASN A 222 0.96 -15.94 -8.34
N TYR A 223 0.43 -15.68 -7.16
CA TYR A 223 0.68 -16.47 -5.96
C TYR A 223 -0.65 -16.78 -5.30
N ARG A 224 -0.93 -18.07 -5.14
CA ARG A 224 -2.15 -18.58 -4.51
C ARG A 224 -1.91 -18.86 -3.04
N ARG A 225 -2.79 -18.32 -2.19
CA ARG A 225 -2.81 -18.69 -0.78
C ARG A 225 -3.36 -20.12 -0.67
N GLN A 226 -2.57 -21.01 -0.10
CA GLN A 226 -3.01 -22.38 0.25
C GLN A 226 -3.83 -22.37 1.53
#